data_5832b12432c8f2f8f733ae6ac4605114
#
_entry.id   5832b12432c8f2f8f733ae6ac4605114
#
_cell.length_a   1.000
_cell.length_b   1.000
_cell.length_c   1.000
_cell.angle_alpha   90.00
_cell.angle_beta   90.00
_cell.angle_gamma   90.00
#
_symmetry.space_group_name_H-M   'P 1'
#
loop_
_entity.id
_entity.type
_entity.pdbx_description
1 polymer ?
#
loop_
_entity_poly.entity_id
_entity_poly.type
_entity_poly.pdbx_seq_one_letter_code
_entity_poly.pdbx_strand_id
1 'polypeptide(L)'
;MSYQTKNYSFVRNKLLNKEEIAFLDVREEDPHAREHPLFAANLPLSRIEIDAYAKMPRKDVTIVTLDDGEGYAELAAQRLSALGFSNVSVFDGGVQGWKAAGGEVFKDVNVPSKSFGELVESKRHTPSLSAQEVKQLIDNKEDVVVVDVRRFDEYNTMSIPTGISVPGAELVLRLPELAPNPKTKIIVNCAGRTRSIIGTQSLINAGIPNEVNALRNGTIGWTLAGQELDKGQSRKFKEVGEETTAQAAQRARSVADRAGVKRATLADIVQWKSQAERTTYFFDTRTPEEYEAGHLPGFRSVPGGQLVQETEMVAPVRGARVVLVDPSGGSVRANMPASWLAQMAWDVYVLDHVQPADLSEKGLWKAPLPSLPQLETVDAVTVSHWLKTDSNTIAIDFSTHANYVKGHIPGSWYALRSKLTEAIAKIPQVDRYVLTSTPAELSAFVAPEFQALTQAEVVVLEGGNAAWVAAELDLEKGPSHLASPPLDRYKRPYEGTSVDPAAMQAYLDWEFGLVEQLGKDGTHHFWVL
;
A
#
# COMPACT_ATOMS: atom_id res chain seq x y z
N MET A 1 28.39 -16.27 2.56
CA MET A 1 28.10 -16.93 1.28
C MET A 1 27.98 -15.84 0.22
N SER A 2 28.58 -15.99 -0.96
CA SER A 2 28.36 -15.04 -2.06
C SER A 2 27.09 -15.44 -2.81
N TYR A 3 26.15 -14.53 -2.97
CA TYR A 3 24.95 -14.74 -3.78
C TYR A 3 25.27 -14.58 -5.27
N GLN A 4 24.50 -15.25 -6.12
CA GLN A 4 24.54 -14.98 -7.56
C GLN A 4 24.10 -13.54 -7.81
N THR A 5 24.82 -12.85 -8.69
CA THR A 5 24.39 -11.53 -9.18
C THR A 5 23.53 -11.68 -10.43
N LYS A 6 22.58 -10.78 -10.59
CA LYS A 6 21.75 -10.63 -11.80
C LYS A 6 21.89 -9.21 -12.31
N ASN A 7 22.06 -9.09 -13.61
CA ASN A 7 22.25 -7.80 -14.27
C ASN A 7 20.93 -7.22 -14.81
N TYR A 8 20.99 -6.02 -15.34
CA TYR A 8 19.89 -5.29 -15.97
C TYR A 8 19.14 -6.12 -17.01
N SER A 9 19.87 -6.78 -17.94
CA SER A 9 19.25 -7.57 -19.02
C SER A 9 18.45 -8.74 -18.47
N PHE A 10 18.89 -9.39 -17.39
CA PHE A 10 18.16 -10.50 -16.76
C PHE A 10 16.80 -10.02 -16.23
N VAL A 11 16.77 -8.96 -15.43
CA VAL A 11 15.54 -8.42 -14.85
C VAL A 11 14.61 -7.92 -15.95
N ARG A 12 15.14 -7.15 -16.89
CA ARG A 12 14.39 -6.61 -18.02
C ARG A 12 13.74 -7.71 -18.88
N ASN A 13 14.47 -8.78 -19.19
CA ASN A 13 13.94 -9.89 -19.97
C ASN A 13 12.80 -10.62 -19.24
N LYS A 14 12.92 -10.82 -17.92
CA LYS A 14 11.83 -11.38 -17.11
C LYS A 14 10.56 -10.52 -17.20
N LEU A 15 10.69 -9.20 -17.07
CA LEU A 15 9.57 -8.26 -17.17
C LEU A 15 8.96 -8.26 -18.59
N LEU A 16 9.78 -8.19 -19.63
CA LEU A 16 9.32 -8.18 -21.03
C LEU A 16 8.62 -9.49 -21.42
N ASN A 17 9.08 -10.63 -20.91
CA ASN A 17 8.47 -11.93 -21.16
C ASN A 17 7.28 -12.23 -20.23
N LYS A 18 6.93 -11.32 -19.31
CA LYS A 18 5.90 -11.52 -18.27
C LYS A 18 6.15 -12.76 -17.42
N GLU A 19 7.41 -13.13 -17.23
CA GLU A 19 7.82 -14.21 -16.34
C GLU A 19 7.77 -13.75 -14.88
N GLU A 20 7.55 -14.70 -13.96
CA GLU A 20 7.51 -14.34 -12.54
C GLU A 20 8.86 -13.85 -12.02
N ILE A 21 8.84 -12.68 -11.42
CA ILE A 21 9.97 -12.07 -10.72
C ILE A 21 9.49 -11.17 -9.59
N ALA A 22 10.09 -11.32 -8.41
CA ALA A 22 10.07 -10.34 -7.33
C ALA A 22 11.37 -9.53 -7.39
N PHE A 23 11.33 -8.36 -8.01
CA PHE A 23 12.42 -7.40 -8.00
C PHE A 23 12.22 -6.46 -6.80
N LEU A 24 13.08 -6.55 -5.79
CA LEU A 24 12.84 -5.99 -4.47
C LEU A 24 13.89 -4.93 -4.13
N ASP A 25 13.46 -3.68 -3.99
CA ASP A 25 14.26 -2.64 -3.35
C ASP A 25 14.16 -2.80 -1.83
N VAL A 26 15.28 -3.14 -1.21
CA VAL A 26 15.34 -3.45 0.22
C VAL A 26 15.79 -2.28 1.09
N ARG A 27 15.94 -1.10 0.50
CA ARG A 27 16.12 0.16 1.23
C ARG A 27 14.82 0.54 1.94
N GLU A 28 14.93 1.43 2.91
CA GLU A 28 13.74 2.01 3.56
C GLU A 28 12.93 2.87 2.56
N GLU A 29 11.66 3.19 2.89
CA GLU A 29 10.74 3.85 1.95
C GLU A 29 11.25 5.22 1.46
N ASP A 30 11.89 6.03 2.33
CA ASP A 30 12.38 7.36 1.90
C ASP A 30 13.50 7.27 0.85
N PRO A 31 14.60 6.51 1.01
CA PRO A 31 15.57 6.34 -0.06
C PRO A 31 15.00 5.62 -1.30
N HIS A 32 14.07 4.67 -1.14
CA HIS A 32 13.37 4.07 -2.25
C HIS A 32 12.60 5.12 -3.06
N ALA A 33 11.83 5.99 -2.39
CA ALA A 33 11.04 7.02 -3.04
C ALA A 33 11.86 8.11 -3.75
N ARG A 34 13.16 8.22 -3.48
CA ARG A 34 14.03 9.17 -4.17
C ARG A 34 14.36 8.75 -5.59
N GLU A 35 14.70 7.48 -5.78
CA GLU A 35 14.88 6.88 -7.11
C GLU A 35 14.85 5.34 -7.02
N HIS A 36 14.11 4.71 -7.93
CA HIS A 36 14.03 3.25 -8.06
C HIS A 36 13.55 2.84 -9.45
N PRO A 37 13.86 1.63 -9.94
CA PRO A 37 13.26 1.06 -11.15
C PRO A 37 11.74 0.90 -11.02
N LEU A 38 10.99 1.03 -12.13
CA LEU A 38 9.51 1.03 -12.15
C LEU A 38 8.88 -0.10 -11.33
N PHE A 39 9.38 -1.32 -11.46
CA PHE A 39 8.85 -2.51 -10.81
C PHE A 39 9.72 -3.06 -9.67
N ALA A 40 10.67 -2.26 -9.17
CA ALA A 40 11.36 -2.58 -7.93
C ALA A 40 10.41 -2.30 -6.75
N ALA A 41 9.74 -3.35 -6.28
CA ALA A 41 8.82 -3.23 -5.16
C ALA A 41 9.56 -3.03 -3.85
N ASN A 42 9.07 -2.15 -2.98
CA ASN A 42 9.73 -1.89 -1.71
C ASN A 42 9.44 -2.99 -0.67
N LEU A 43 10.50 -3.66 -0.24
CA LEU A 43 10.52 -4.58 0.89
C LEU A 43 11.69 -4.24 1.81
N PRO A 44 11.54 -3.27 2.72
CA PRO A 44 12.63 -2.79 3.56
C PRO A 44 13.34 -3.90 4.34
N LEU A 45 14.68 -3.83 4.41
CA LEU A 45 15.50 -4.75 5.18
C LEU A 45 15.01 -4.90 6.63
N SER A 46 14.51 -3.81 7.22
CA SER A 46 13.97 -3.78 8.58
C SER A 46 12.75 -4.70 8.79
N ARG A 47 12.03 -5.08 7.72
CA ARG A 47 10.73 -5.73 7.79
C ARG A 47 10.62 -7.08 7.08
N ILE A 48 11.72 -7.66 6.62
CA ILE A 48 11.70 -8.86 5.77
C ILE A 48 10.88 -9.99 6.39
N GLU A 49 11.12 -10.34 7.66
CA GLU A 49 10.46 -11.47 8.33
C GLU A 49 8.96 -11.20 8.53
N ILE A 50 8.57 -9.94 8.70
CA ILE A 50 7.17 -9.55 8.89
C ILE A 50 6.37 -9.62 7.59
N ASP A 51 7.00 -9.27 6.46
CA ASP A 51 6.28 -9.01 5.21
C ASP A 51 6.50 -10.11 4.14
N ALA A 52 7.62 -10.83 4.17
CA ALA A 52 8.05 -11.67 3.06
C ALA A 52 7.06 -12.79 2.70
N TYR A 53 6.50 -13.50 3.69
CA TYR A 53 5.58 -14.61 3.44
C TYR A 53 4.25 -14.14 2.85
N ALA A 54 3.76 -12.98 3.31
CA ALA A 54 2.55 -12.37 2.80
C ALA A 54 2.69 -11.83 1.38
N LYS A 55 3.88 -11.31 1.05
CA LYS A 55 4.19 -10.70 -0.25
C LYS A 55 4.66 -11.74 -1.28
N MET A 56 5.32 -12.79 -0.85
CA MET A 56 5.85 -13.84 -1.73
C MET A 56 5.42 -15.22 -1.24
N PRO A 57 4.19 -15.66 -1.58
CA PRO A 57 3.65 -16.93 -1.07
C PRO A 57 4.39 -18.17 -1.61
N ARG A 58 5.09 -18.07 -2.76
CA ARG A 58 5.85 -19.16 -3.36
C ARG A 58 7.34 -19.05 -3.04
N LYS A 59 7.92 -20.12 -2.50
CA LYS A 59 9.30 -20.11 -1.95
C LYS A 59 10.41 -20.21 -3.01
N ASP A 60 10.12 -20.70 -4.18
CA ASP A 60 11.08 -20.86 -5.28
C ASP A 60 10.93 -19.81 -6.38
N VAL A 61 10.09 -18.78 -6.16
CA VAL A 61 9.96 -17.63 -7.07
C VAL A 61 11.32 -16.94 -7.27
N THR A 62 11.57 -16.47 -8.49
CA THR A 62 12.78 -15.69 -8.76
C THR A 62 12.75 -14.38 -7.97
N ILE A 63 13.70 -14.19 -7.05
CA ILE A 63 13.88 -12.97 -6.25
C ILE A 63 15.20 -12.32 -6.61
N VAL A 64 15.17 -11.02 -6.87
CA VAL A 64 16.36 -10.19 -7.07
C VAL A 64 16.29 -9.02 -6.10
N THR A 65 17.21 -8.94 -5.16
CA THR A 65 17.28 -7.85 -4.18
C THR A 65 18.14 -6.70 -4.70
N LEU A 66 17.71 -5.47 -4.44
CA LEU A 66 18.33 -4.23 -4.90
C LEU A 66 18.53 -3.27 -3.73
N ASP A 67 19.67 -2.61 -3.68
CA ASP A 67 19.96 -1.44 -2.85
C ASP A 67 20.70 -0.37 -3.68
N ASP A 68 21.38 0.56 -3.02
CA ASP A 68 22.23 1.56 -3.72
C ASP A 68 23.66 1.57 -3.17
N GLY A 69 24.18 0.41 -2.80
CA GLY A 69 25.55 0.21 -2.31
C GLY A 69 25.66 0.22 -0.79
N GLU A 70 24.55 0.15 -0.06
CA GLU A 70 24.55 0.07 1.40
C GLU A 70 24.92 -1.33 1.94
N GLY A 71 24.92 -2.36 1.09
CA GLY A 71 25.09 -3.77 1.47
C GLY A 71 23.81 -4.41 2.00
N TYR A 72 22.67 -3.75 1.85
CA TYR A 72 21.37 -4.26 2.30
C TYR A 72 20.85 -5.37 1.42
N ALA A 73 21.19 -5.38 0.13
CA ALA A 73 20.76 -6.39 -0.81
C ALA A 73 21.27 -7.79 -0.45
N GLU A 74 22.53 -7.91 -0.04
CA GLU A 74 23.13 -9.16 0.42
C GLU A 74 22.54 -9.62 1.76
N LEU A 75 22.35 -8.69 2.72
CA LEU A 75 21.73 -8.99 4.01
C LEU A 75 20.26 -9.45 3.83
N ALA A 76 19.54 -8.80 2.94
CA ALA A 76 18.17 -9.19 2.59
C ALA A 76 18.13 -10.58 1.95
N ALA A 77 19.07 -10.88 1.03
CA ALA A 77 19.19 -12.18 0.42
C ALA A 77 19.48 -13.28 1.47
N GLN A 78 20.32 -13.00 2.47
CA GLN A 78 20.58 -13.91 3.59
C GLN A 78 19.30 -14.19 4.40
N ARG A 79 18.58 -13.14 4.80
CA ARG A 79 17.33 -13.28 5.56
C ARG A 79 16.27 -14.05 4.77
N LEU A 80 16.07 -13.72 3.49
CA LEU A 80 15.13 -14.42 2.62
C LEU A 80 15.49 -15.90 2.47
N SER A 81 16.77 -16.22 2.29
CA SER A 81 17.23 -17.61 2.22
C SER A 81 17.01 -18.36 3.53
N ALA A 82 17.24 -17.71 4.67
CA ALA A 82 16.96 -18.28 6.00
C ALA A 82 15.45 -18.53 6.22
N LEU A 83 14.60 -17.74 5.57
CA LEU A 83 13.14 -17.94 5.54
C LEU A 83 12.68 -19.03 4.55
N GLY A 84 13.62 -19.71 3.89
CA GLY A 84 13.34 -20.83 2.98
C GLY A 84 13.09 -20.44 1.53
N PHE A 85 13.36 -19.19 1.13
CA PHE A 85 13.34 -18.82 -0.30
C PHE A 85 14.58 -19.39 -0.99
N SER A 86 14.37 -20.20 -2.04
CA SER A 86 15.45 -20.99 -2.65
C SER A 86 16.09 -20.36 -3.89
N ASN A 87 15.47 -19.33 -4.48
CA ASN A 87 15.93 -18.69 -5.72
C ASN A 87 16.13 -17.18 -5.53
N VAL A 88 17.10 -16.85 -4.68
CA VAL A 88 17.43 -15.46 -4.32
C VAL A 88 18.77 -15.06 -4.92
N SER A 89 18.80 -13.89 -5.54
CA SER A 89 19.99 -13.28 -6.16
C SER A 89 20.06 -11.79 -5.78
N VAL A 90 21.23 -11.19 -5.94
CA VAL A 90 21.47 -9.78 -5.71
C VAL A 90 21.60 -9.07 -7.06
N PHE A 91 21.07 -7.86 -7.19
CA PHE A 91 21.22 -7.06 -8.40
C PHE A 91 22.63 -6.45 -8.47
N ASP A 92 23.27 -6.58 -9.63
CA ASP A 92 24.64 -6.12 -9.85
C ASP A 92 24.72 -4.58 -9.91
N GLY A 93 25.52 -4.00 -9.03
CA GLY A 93 25.78 -2.56 -8.97
C GLY A 93 24.63 -1.69 -8.44
N GLY A 94 23.58 -2.28 -7.89
CA GLY A 94 22.49 -1.54 -7.26
C GLY A 94 21.75 -0.58 -8.20
N VAL A 95 21.13 0.46 -7.66
CA VAL A 95 20.41 1.49 -8.45
C VAL A 95 21.36 2.17 -9.44
N GLN A 96 22.62 2.40 -9.08
CA GLN A 96 23.59 3.01 -9.99
C GLN A 96 23.96 2.07 -11.14
N GLY A 97 24.05 0.76 -10.88
CA GLY A 97 24.23 -0.26 -11.92
C GLY A 97 23.06 -0.32 -12.91
N TRP A 98 21.83 -0.18 -12.39
CA TRP A 98 20.63 -0.06 -13.21
C TRP A 98 20.70 1.15 -14.16
N LYS A 99 21.03 2.33 -13.62
CA LYS A 99 21.20 3.59 -14.39
C LYS A 99 22.33 3.48 -15.42
N ALA A 100 23.48 2.94 -15.03
CA ALA A 100 24.63 2.77 -15.91
C ALA A 100 24.34 1.83 -17.10
N ALA A 101 23.44 0.88 -16.93
CA ALA A 101 22.95 0.01 -18.00
C ALA A 101 21.88 0.66 -18.90
N GLY A 102 21.51 1.92 -18.65
CA GLY A 102 20.48 2.66 -19.38
C GLY A 102 19.06 2.43 -18.87
N GLY A 103 18.90 1.89 -17.66
CA GLY A 103 17.60 1.70 -17.03
C GLY A 103 17.00 3.01 -16.52
N GLU A 104 15.70 3.17 -16.71
CA GLU A 104 14.94 4.32 -16.21
C GLU A 104 14.71 4.19 -14.70
N VAL A 105 14.80 5.30 -13.97
CA VAL A 105 14.49 5.36 -12.54
C VAL A 105 13.42 6.42 -12.27
N PHE A 106 12.54 6.08 -11.35
CA PHE A 106 11.36 6.85 -10.99
C PHE A 106 11.49 7.37 -9.56
N LYS A 107 10.78 8.43 -9.26
CA LYS A 107 10.66 9.01 -7.91
C LYS A 107 9.30 8.71 -7.32
N ASP A 108 9.17 8.93 -6.00
CA ASP A 108 7.92 8.73 -5.25
C ASP A 108 7.57 7.24 -5.06
N VAL A 109 6.41 6.94 -4.51
CA VAL A 109 5.90 5.58 -4.27
C VAL A 109 4.68 5.29 -5.14
N ASN A 110 4.34 4.02 -5.33
CA ASN A 110 3.19 3.57 -6.14
C ASN A 110 3.28 4.08 -7.60
N VAL A 111 4.47 4.17 -8.13
CA VAL A 111 4.74 4.74 -9.46
C VAL A 111 4.05 3.97 -10.58
N PRO A 112 3.95 2.63 -10.57
CA PRO A 112 3.22 1.92 -11.62
C PRO A 112 1.78 2.39 -11.78
N SER A 113 1.03 2.57 -10.69
CA SER A 113 -0.35 3.06 -10.77
C SER A 113 -0.45 4.55 -11.14
N LYS A 114 0.49 5.38 -10.68
CA LYS A 114 0.56 6.79 -11.06
C LYS A 114 0.84 6.96 -12.54
N SER A 115 1.86 6.29 -13.05
CA SER A 115 2.19 6.28 -14.48
C SER A 115 1.03 5.74 -15.32
N PHE A 116 0.33 4.71 -14.84
CA PHE A 116 -0.83 4.17 -15.51
C PHE A 116 -2.00 5.16 -15.53
N GLY A 117 -2.27 5.87 -14.43
CA GLY A 117 -3.30 6.93 -14.37
C GLY A 117 -3.06 8.03 -15.38
N GLU A 118 -1.81 8.52 -15.51
CA GLU A 118 -1.43 9.50 -16.52
C GLU A 118 -1.56 8.93 -17.96
N LEU A 119 -1.24 7.66 -18.16
CA LEU A 119 -1.46 6.99 -19.44
C LEU A 119 -2.96 6.91 -19.81
N VAL A 120 -3.83 6.63 -18.83
CA VAL A 120 -5.29 6.63 -19.03
C VAL A 120 -5.77 8.02 -19.45
N GLU A 121 -5.36 9.07 -18.74
CA GLU A 121 -5.70 10.44 -19.12
C GLU A 121 -5.22 10.79 -20.53
N SER A 122 -3.97 10.50 -20.84
CA SER A 122 -3.36 10.74 -22.17
C SER A 122 -4.11 10.04 -23.31
N LYS A 123 -4.64 8.83 -23.07
CA LYS A 123 -5.33 8.03 -24.10
C LYS A 123 -6.85 8.30 -24.17
N ARG A 124 -7.49 8.60 -23.05
CA ARG A 124 -8.95 8.74 -22.95
C ARG A 124 -9.41 10.19 -22.84
N HIS A 125 -8.49 11.13 -22.60
CA HIS A 125 -8.81 12.53 -22.34
C HIS A 125 -9.90 12.66 -21.28
N THR A 126 -9.69 11.96 -20.15
CA THR A 126 -10.65 11.89 -19.05
C THR A 126 -11.10 13.29 -18.63
N PRO A 127 -12.40 13.61 -18.66
CA PRO A 127 -12.90 14.95 -18.39
C PRO A 127 -12.52 15.45 -17.00
N SER A 128 -12.15 16.72 -16.89
CA SER A 128 -11.82 17.34 -15.61
C SER A 128 -12.26 18.80 -15.55
N LEU A 129 -12.60 19.26 -14.35
CA LEU A 129 -12.86 20.65 -14.03
C LEU A 129 -11.81 21.19 -13.07
N SER A 130 -11.46 22.47 -13.21
CA SER A 130 -10.55 23.17 -12.30
C SER A 130 -11.17 23.37 -10.92
N ALA A 131 -10.33 23.65 -9.92
CA ALA A 131 -10.79 23.99 -8.57
C ALA A 131 -11.74 25.20 -8.57
N GLN A 132 -11.48 26.20 -9.42
CA GLN A 132 -12.32 27.38 -9.55
C GLN A 132 -13.70 27.05 -10.12
N GLU A 133 -13.77 26.23 -11.20
CA GLU A 133 -15.03 25.80 -11.80
C GLU A 133 -15.88 24.99 -10.80
N VAL A 134 -15.26 24.03 -10.10
CA VAL A 134 -15.96 23.23 -9.07
C VAL A 134 -16.43 24.10 -7.90
N LYS A 135 -15.61 25.06 -7.47
CA LYS A 135 -16.01 26.03 -6.43
C LYS A 135 -17.25 26.82 -6.83
N GLN A 136 -17.32 27.28 -8.09
CA GLN A 136 -18.48 28.00 -8.61
C GLN A 136 -19.73 27.12 -8.61
N LEU A 137 -19.65 25.84 -9.02
CA LEU A 137 -20.77 24.91 -8.95
C LEU A 137 -21.32 24.78 -7.51
N ILE A 138 -20.41 24.62 -6.53
CA ILE A 138 -20.77 24.51 -5.11
C ILE A 138 -21.40 25.80 -4.58
N ASP A 139 -20.79 26.97 -4.83
CA ASP A 139 -21.25 28.26 -4.34
C ASP A 139 -22.60 28.66 -4.93
N ASN A 140 -22.82 28.35 -6.19
CA ASN A 140 -24.10 28.58 -6.90
C ASN A 140 -25.19 27.57 -6.51
N LYS A 141 -24.85 26.54 -5.69
CA LYS A 141 -25.76 25.45 -5.31
C LYS A 141 -26.34 24.73 -6.53
N GLU A 142 -25.53 24.52 -7.55
CA GLU A 142 -25.90 23.72 -8.73
C GLU A 142 -26.13 22.26 -8.32
N ASP A 143 -26.83 21.49 -9.18
CA ASP A 143 -27.06 20.06 -8.98
C ASP A 143 -25.76 19.27 -9.22
N VAL A 144 -24.92 19.21 -8.19
CA VAL A 144 -23.59 18.59 -8.22
C VAL A 144 -23.35 17.72 -6.99
N VAL A 145 -22.74 16.56 -7.20
CA VAL A 145 -22.25 15.66 -6.15
C VAL A 145 -20.73 15.54 -6.26
N VAL A 146 -20.03 15.87 -5.18
CA VAL A 146 -18.59 15.69 -5.07
C VAL A 146 -18.31 14.39 -4.30
N VAL A 147 -17.61 13.45 -4.91
CA VAL A 147 -17.19 12.19 -4.28
C VAL A 147 -15.68 12.15 -4.10
N ASP A 148 -15.24 11.74 -2.92
CA ASP A 148 -13.83 11.58 -2.59
C ASP A 148 -13.46 10.10 -2.59
N VAL A 149 -12.56 9.73 -3.51
CA VAL A 149 -12.19 8.33 -3.76
C VAL A 149 -11.00 7.85 -2.95
N ARG A 150 -10.50 8.68 -2.05
CA ARG A 150 -9.41 8.34 -1.13
C ARG A 150 -9.92 7.42 -0.01
N ARG A 151 -8.97 6.93 0.81
CA ARG A 151 -9.32 6.28 2.07
C ARG A 151 -10.06 7.24 3.00
N PHE A 152 -10.88 6.68 3.88
CA PHE A 152 -11.69 7.49 4.78
C PHE A 152 -10.85 8.36 5.74
N ASP A 153 -9.71 7.88 6.20
CA ASP A 153 -8.80 8.63 7.06
C ASP A 153 -8.20 9.86 6.35
N GLU A 154 -7.86 9.75 5.06
CA GLU A 154 -7.41 10.88 4.24
C GLU A 154 -8.54 11.91 4.06
N TYR A 155 -9.77 11.44 3.76
CA TYR A 155 -10.96 12.27 3.62
C TYR A 155 -11.32 12.99 4.93
N ASN A 156 -11.29 12.28 6.07
CA ASN A 156 -11.56 12.84 7.39
C ASN A 156 -10.53 13.90 7.78
N THR A 157 -9.26 13.70 7.43
CA THR A 157 -8.20 14.68 7.70
C THR A 157 -8.47 16.00 6.98
N MET A 158 -8.84 15.94 5.71
CA MET A 158 -9.20 17.11 4.90
C MET A 158 -9.98 16.67 3.66
N SER A 159 -10.99 17.44 3.26
CA SER A 159 -11.85 17.12 2.12
C SER A 159 -12.34 18.39 1.41
N ILE A 160 -12.78 18.21 0.17
CA ILE A 160 -13.49 19.29 -0.57
C ILE A 160 -14.81 19.57 0.13
N PRO A 161 -15.23 20.84 0.29
CA PRO A 161 -16.53 21.18 0.84
C PRO A 161 -17.68 20.43 0.15
N THR A 162 -18.65 19.97 0.92
CA THR A 162 -19.76 19.10 0.51
C THR A 162 -19.40 17.67 0.09
N GLY A 163 -18.12 17.34 -0.08
CA GLY A 163 -17.65 16.04 -0.54
C GLY A 163 -18.12 14.88 0.34
N ILE A 164 -18.36 13.73 -0.29
CA ILE A 164 -18.79 12.47 0.34
C ILE A 164 -17.70 11.43 0.11
N SER A 165 -17.30 10.70 1.16
CA SER A 165 -16.31 9.61 1.05
C SER A 165 -16.91 8.41 0.32
N VAL A 166 -16.34 8.10 -0.85
CA VAL A 166 -16.71 6.95 -1.69
C VAL A 166 -15.42 6.36 -2.26
N PRO A 167 -14.72 5.47 -1.54
CA PRO A 167 -13.48 4.86 -2.03
C PRO A 167 -13.60 4.30 -3.45
N GLY A 168 -12.54 4.38 -4.23
CA GLY A 168 -12.59 4.19 -5.70
C GLY A 168 -13.32 2.95 -6.19
N ALA A 169 -13.19 1.80 -5.52
CA ALA A 169 -13.90 0.58 -5.90
C ALA A 169 -15.42 0.61 -5.60
N GLU A 170 -15.85 1.49 -4.70
CA GLU A 170 -17.27 1.66 -4.34
C GLU A 170 -18.06 2.52 -5.35
N LEU A 171 -17.38 3.29 -6.21
CA LEU A 171 -18.00 4.29 -7.07
C LEU A 171 -19.16 3.74 -7.92
N VAL A 172 -18.91 2.70 -8.72
CA VAL A 172 -19.89 2.14 -9.66
C VAL A 172 -21.07 1.54 -8.91
N LEU A 173 -20.86 1.01 -7.71
CA LEU A 173 -21.91 0.46 -6.86
C LEU A 173 -22.74 1.55 -6.18
N ARG A 174 -22.09 2.58 -5.61
CA ARG A 174 -22.73 3.52 -4.67
C ARG A 174 -23.26 4.79 -5.34
N LEU A 175 -22.64 5.20 -6.45
CA LEU A 175 -22.97 6.49 -7.07
C LEU A 175 -24.43 6.62 -7.52
N PRO A 176 -25.08 5.59 -8.09
CA PRO A 176 -26.48 5.72 -8.50
C PRO A 176 -27.46 6.11 -7.36
N GLU A 177 -27.14 5.71 -6.11
CA GLU A 177 -27.93 6.13 -4.93
C GLU A 177 -27.61 7.55 -4.46
N LEU A 178 -26.39 8.04 -4.73
CA LEU A 178 -25.99 9.40 -4.38
C LEU A 178 -26.44 10.44 -5.40
N ALA A 179 -26.55 10.05 -6.67
CA ALA A 179 -26.92 10.90 -7.79
C ALA A 179 -27.93 10.20 -8.71
N PRO A 180 -29.16 9.93 -8.24
CA PRO A 180 -30.17 9.20 -9.02
C PRO A 180 -30.69 9.99 -10.21
N ASN A 181 -30.58 11.33 -10.20
CA ASN A 181 -30.95 12.16 -11.34
C ASN A 181 -29.79 12.17 -12.36
N PRO A 182 -29.99 11.72 -13.60
CA PRO A 182 -28.93 11.69 -14.62
C PRO A 182 -28.41 13.08 -15.04
N LYS A 183 -29.08 14.16 -14.62
CA LYS A 183 -28.63 15.55 -14.86
C LYS A 183 -27.66 16.05 -13.78
N THR A 184 -27.59 15.37 -12.61
CA THR A 184 -26.64 15.71 -11.55
C THR A 184 -25.22 15.54 -12.05
N LYS A 185 -24.40 16.58 -11.96
CA LYS A 185 -22.97 16.50 -12.28
C LYS A 185 -22.21 15.77 -11.18
N ILE A 186 -21.27 14.95 -11.57
CA ILE A 186 -20.41 14.20 -10.64
C ILE A 186 -18.99 14.74 -10.73
N ILE A 187 -18.44 15.10 -9.58
CA ILE A 187 -17.04 15.51 -9.44
C ILE A 187 -16.31 14.47 -8.60
N VAL A 188 -15.28 13.86 -9.19
CA VAL A 188 -14.47 12.83 -8.53
C VAL A 188 -13.19 13.47 -8.02
N ASN A 189 -12.99 13.48 -6.70
CA ASN A 189 -11.83 14.04 -6.04
C ASN A 189 -10.86 12.97 -5.52
N CYS A 190 -9.58 13.28 -5.56
CA CYS A 190 -8.54 12.58 -4.79
C CYS A 190 -7.50 13.58 -4.23
N ALA A 191 -6.31 13.11 -3.86
CA ALA A 191 -5.25 14.00 -3.36
C ALA A 191 -4.57 14.81 -4.47
N GLY A 192 -4.19 14.16 -5.57
CA GLY A 192 -3.54 14.74 -6.76
C GLY A 192 -4.33 14.39 -8.02
N ARG A 193 -3.82 13.44 -8.82
CA ARG A 193 -4.35 13.13 -10.15
C ARG A 193 -4.86 11.69 -10.29
N THR A 194 -4.04 10.71 -10.04
CA THR A 194 -4.24 9.29 -10.41
C THR A 194 -5.61 8.73 -10.03
N ARG A 195 -5.99 8.77 -8.74
CA ARG A 195 -7.23 8.15 -8.26
C ARG A 195 -8.49 8.83 -8.79
N SER A 196 -8.48 10.15 -8.99
CA SER A 196 -9.62 10.86 -9.59
C SER A 196 -9.75 10.57 -11.08
N ILE A 197 -8.66 10.46 -11.82
CA ILE A 197 -8.66 10.05 -13.23
C ILE A 197 -9.24 8.63 -13.36
N ILE A 198 -8.70 7.67 -12.62
CA ILE A 198 -9.16 6.28 -12.61
C ILE A 198 -10.63 6.17 -12.18
N GLY A 199 -11.04 6.90 -11.14
CA GLY A 199 -12.42 6.91 -10.64
C GLY A 199 -13.39 7.48 -11.67
N THR A 200 -13.08 8.63 -12.26
CA THR A 200 -13.87 9.24 -13.33
C THR A 200 -14.00 8.32 -14.53
N GLN A 201 -12.88 7.75 -15.00
CA GLN A 201 -12.90 6.85 -16.14
C GLN A 201 -13.61 5.52 -15.81
N SER A 202 -13.60 5.06 -14.56
CA SER A 202 -14.40 3.91 -14.11
C SER A 202 -15.88 4.12 -14.32
N LEU A 203 -16.40 5.29 -13.94
CA LEU A 203 -17.82 5.65 -14.12
C LEU A 203 -18.18 5.77 -15.60
N ILE A 204 -17.33 6.39 -16.40
CA ILE A 204 -17.52 6.51 -17.86
C ILE A 204 -17.51 5.13 -18.50
N ASN A 205 -16.54 4.27 -18.19
CA ASN A 205 -16.45 2.92 -18.73
C ASN A 205 -17.65 2.05 -18.36
N ALA A 206 -18.21 2.25 -17.16
CA ALA A 206 -19.41 1.59 -16.67
C ALA A 206 -20.71 2.15 -17.30
N GLY A 207 -20.64 3.22 -18.10
CA GLY A 207 -21.80 3.82 -18.76
C GLY A 207 -22.76 4.50 -17.78
N ILE A 208 -22.25 5.14 -16.73
CA ILE A 208 -23.07 5.97 -15.84
C ILE A 208 -23.61 7.14 -16.66
N PRO A 209 -24.93 7.45 -16.59
CA PRO A 209 -25.55 8.42 -17.48
C PRO A 209 -25.23 9.87 -17.14
N ASN A 210 -24.73 10.13 -15.95
CA ASN A 210 -24.40 11.46 -15.46
C ASN A 210 -23.17 12.04 -16.19
N GLU A 211 -23.08 13.36 -16.26
CA GLU A 211 -21.82 14.05 -16.59
C GLU A 211 -20.82 13.85 -15.46
N VAL A 212 -19.68 13.23 -15.75
CA VAL A 212 -18.63 12.90 -14.75
C VAL A 212 -17.34 13.64 -15.08
N ASN A 213 -16.76 14.31 -14.12
CA ASN A 213 -15.51 15.04 -14.24
C ASN A 213 -14.60 14.74 -13.05
N ALA A 214 -13.28 14.59 -13.29
CA ALA A 214 -12.30 14.64 -12.23
C ALA A 214 -12.13 16.07 -11.70
N LEU A 215 -11.95 16.26 -10.40
CA LEU A 215 -11.40 17.51 -9.88
C LEU A 215 -9.92 17.57 -10.28
N ARG A 216 -9.58 18.48 -11.19
CA ARG A 216 -8.21 18.62 -11.71
C ARG A 216 -7.24 18.88 -10.58
N ASN A 217 -6.22 18.01 -10.45
CA ASN A 217 -5.19 18.06 -9.42
C ASN A 217 -5.72 17.86 -7.98
N GLY A 218 -6.96 17.44 -7.79
CA GLY A 218 -7.50 17.04 -6.51
C GLY A 218 -7.42 18.09 -5.39
N THR A 219 -7.17 17.63 -4.15
CA THR A 219 -6.98 18.54 -3.00
C THR A 219 -5.74 19.43 -3.15
N ILE A 220 -4.69 18.98 -3.84
CA ILE A 220 -3.53 19.82 -4.19
C ILE A 220 -3.99 21.01 -5.03
N GLY A 221 -4.68 20.77 -6.14
CA GLY A 221 -5.16 21.82 -7.03
C GLY A 221 -6.13 22.79 -6.32
N TRP A 222 -6.97 22.26 -5.42
CA TRP A 222 -7.87 23.07 -4.59
C TRP A 222 -7.09 24.00 -3.67
N THR A 223 -6.08 23.49 -2.97
CA THR A 223 -5.21 24.26 -2.07
C THR A 223 -4.40 25.32 -2.83
N LEU A 224 -3.79 24.94 -3.96
CA LEU A 224 -3.00 25.87 -4.80
C LEU A 224 -3.86 26.99 -5.40
N ALA A 225 -5.16 26.76 -5.59
CA ALA A 225 -6.12 27.77 -5.99
C ALA A 225 -6.55 28.71 -4.83
N GLY A 226 -5.97 28.57 -3.64
CA GLY A 226 -6.28 29.38 -2.46
C GLY A 226 -7.64 29.04 -1.84
N GLN A 227 -8.17 27.85 -2.07
CA GLN A 227 -9.48 27.43 -1.58
C GLN A 227 -9.37 26.69 -0.24
N GLU A 228 -10.36 26.83 0.63
CA GLU A 228 -10.40 26.18 1.92
C GLU A 228 -10.90 24.73 1.82
N LEU A 229 -10.31 23.85 2.61
CA LEU A 229 -10.70 22.46 2.79
C LEU A 229 -11.48 22.27 4.10
N ASP A 230 -12.51 21.44 4.05
CA ASP A 230 -13.17 20.92 5.25
C ASP A 230 -12.23 19.98 6.01
N LYS A 231 -12.38 19.89 7.34
CA LYS A 231 -11.64 18.96 8.21
C LYS A 231 -12.61 18.20 9.11
N GLY A 232 -12.25 16.96 9.47
CA GLY A 232 -13.03 16.14 10.40
C GLY A 232 -14.39 15.69 9.85
N GLN A 233 -14.59 15.71 8.53
CA GLN A 233 -15.86 15.32 7.94
C GLN A 233 -16.05 13.80 7.96
N SER A 234 -17.31 13.36 8.13
CA SER A 234 -17.67 11.94 8.25
C SER A 234 -18.77 11.51 7.28
N ARG A 235 -19.08 12.32 6.27
CA ARG A 235 -20.07 11.97 5.24
C ARG A 235 -19.57 10.76 4.44
N LYS A 236 -20.38 9.69 4.43
CA LYS A 236 -20.09 8.43 3.73
C LYS A 236 -21.24 8.07 2.79
N PHE A 237 -20.97 7.18 1.87
CA PHE A 237 -22.01 6.53 1.05
C PHE A 237 -23.02 5.76 1.92
N LYS A 238 -24.19 5.50 1.35
CA LYS A 238 -25.29 4.74 1.98
C LYS A 238 -25.32 3.30 1.46
N GLU A 239 -26.12 2.47 2.12
CA GLU A 239 -26.48 1.16 1.61
C GLU A 239 -27.17 1.27 0.25
N VAL A 240 -27.04 0.25 -0.57
CA VAL A 240 -27.53 0.20 -1.95
C VAL A 240 -28.68 -0.79 -2.05
N GLY A 241 -29.75 -0.41 -2.72
CA GLY A 241 -30.89 -1.27 -2.99
C GLY A 241 -30.55 -2.40 -3.97
N GLU A 242 -31.37 -3.48 -3.96
CA GLU A 242 -31.14 -4.68 -4.79
C GLU A 242 -31.13 -4.37 -6.29
N GLU A 243 -32.05 -3.50 -6.76
CA GLU A 243 -32.14 -3.12 -8.16
C GLU A 243 -30.89 -2.36 -8.62
N THR A 244 -30.44 -1.37 -7.84
CA THR A 244 -29.21 -0.62 -8.11
C THR A 244 -28.00 -1.54 -8.10
N THR A 245 -27.93 -2.48 -7.16
CA THR A 245 -26.86 -3.49 -7.08
C THR A 245 -26.83 -4.36 -8.34
N ALA A 246 -27.98 -4.85 -8.81
CA ALA A 246 -28.04 -5.68 -10.02
C ALA A 246 -27.62 -4.92 -11.29
N GLN A 247 -28.02 -3.65 -11.43
CA GLN A 247 -27.60 -2.80 -12.54
C GLN A 247 -26.08 -2.50 -12.49
N ALA A 248 -25.55 -2.18 -11.29
CA ALA A 248 -24.13 -1.95 -11.10
C ALA A 248 -23.30 -3.21 -11.41
N ALA A 249 -23.78 -4.39 -11.01
CA ALA A 249 -23.15 -5.68 -11.29
C ALA A 249 -23.05 -5.93 -12.80
N GLN A 250 -24.11 -5.70 -13.55
CA GLN A 250 -24.10 -5.84 -15.00
C GLN A 250 -23.11 -4.88 -15.68
N ARG A 251 -23.09 -3.61 -15.25
CA ARG A 251 -22.15 -2.60 -15.75
C ARG A 251 -20.70 -2.99 -15.47
N ALA A 252 -20.38 -3.33 -14.22
CA ALA A 252 -19.02 -3.71 -13.81
C ALA A 252 -18.55 -4.99 -14.51
N ARG A 253 -19.44 -5.99 -14.68
CA ARG A 253 -19.14 -7.21 -15.41
C ARG A 253 -18.79 -6.91 -16.87
N SER A 254 -19.58 -6.07 -17.54
CA SER A 254 -19.33 -5.65 -18.93
C SER A 254 -17.97 -4.95 -19.08
N VAL A 255 -17.57 -4.09 -18.11
CA VAL A 255 -16.25 -3.45 -18.13
C VAL A 255 -15.14 -4.48 -17.97
N ALA A 256 -15.27 -5.40 -17.01
CA ALA A 256 -14.29 -6.45 -16.76
C ALA A 256 -14.11 -7.39 -17.99
N ASP A 257 -15.21 -7.78 -18.62
CA ASP A 257 -15.19 -8.64 -19.81
C ASP A 257 -14.50 -7.96 -20.99
N ARG A 258 -14.77 -6.67 -21.23
CA ARG A 258 -14.06 -5.86 -22.24
C ARG A 258 -12.57 -5.70 -21.96
N ALA A 259 -12.19 -5.66 -20.68
CA ALA A 259 -10.79 -5.62 -20.26
C ALA A 259 -10.10 -7.00 -20.30
N GLY A 260 -10.80 -8.06 -20.68
CA GLY A 260 -10.23 -9.42 -20.76
C GLY A 260 -10.01 -10.08 -19.39
N VAL A 261 -10.75 -9.64 -18.36
CA VAL A 261 -10.73 -10.26 -17.03
C VAL A 261 -11.27 -11.68 -17.12
N LYS A 262 -10.52 -12.63 -16.59
CA LYS A 262 -10.87 -14.05 -16.57
C LYS A 262 -11.76 -14.37 -15.36
N ARG A 263 -12.39 -15.56 -15.40
CA ARG A 263 -13.25 -16.04 -14.32
C ARG A 263 -12.65 -17.23 -13.62
N ALA A 264 -12.94 -17.33 -12.34
CA ALA A 264 -12.53 -18.44 -11.50
C ALA A 264 -13.73 -19.02 -10.74
N THR A 265 -13.63 -20.30 -10.41
CA THR A 265 -14.54 -21.04 -9.54
C THR A 265 -13.85 -21.41 -8.23
N LEU A 266 -14.60 -21.83 -7.21
CA LEU A 266 -14.01 -22.36 -5.98
C LEU A 266 -13.10 -23.58 -6.24
N ALA A 267 -13.41 -24.40 -7.24
CA ALA A 267 -12.56 -25.52 -7.63
C ALA A 267 -11.19 -25.07 -8.16
N ASP A 268 -11.15 -23.98 -8.96
CA ASP A 268 -9.91 -23.36 -9.42
C ASP A 268 -9.08 -22.84 -8.23
N ILE A 269 -9.73 -22.24 -7.22
CA ILE A 269 -9.03 -21.75 -6.02
C ILE A 269 -8.35 -22.90 -5.26
N VAL A 270 -9.04 -24.03 -5.09
CA VAL A 270 -8.47 -25.21 -4.43
C VAL A 270 -7.26 -25.72 -5.22
N GLN A 271 -7.38 -25.84 -6.55
CA GLN A 271 -6.29 -26.25 -7.42
C GLN A 271 -5.10 -25.29 -7.35
N TRP A 272 -5.35 -23.97 -7.43
CA TRP A 272 -4.28 -22.97 -7.46
C TRP A 272 -3.56 -22.80 -6.13
N LYS A 273 -4.23 -23.04 -5.00
CA LYS A 273 -3.59 -23.08 -3.68
C LYS A 273 -2.55 -24.19 -3.55
N SER A 274 -2.75 -25.31 -4.28
CA SER A 274 -1.80 -26.44 -4.31
C SER A 274 -0.78 -26.37 -5.45
N GLN A 275 -0.89 -25.39 -6.35
CA GLN A 275 -0.02 -25.26 -7.51
C GLN A 275 1.34 -24.67 -7.10
N ALA A 276 2.39 -25.50 -7.11
CA ALA A 276 3.73 -25.10 -6.68
C ALA A 276 4.47 -24.21 -7.70
N GLU A 277 4.13 -24.32 -9.00
CA GLU A 277 4.90 -23.71 -10.08
C GLU A 277 4.52 -22.26 -10.36
N ARG A 278 3.41 -21.77 -9.75
CA ARG A 278 2.90 -20.44 -10.05
C ARG A 278 2.46 -19.69 -8.80
N THR A 279 2.92 -18.46 -8.67
CA THR A 279 2.44 -17.53 -7.64
C THR A 279 1.01 -17.12 -7.94
N THR A 280 0.13 -17.24 -6.95
CA THR A 280 -1.25 -16.74 -7.00
C THR A 280 -1.56 -15.92 -5.77
N TYR A 281 -2.03 -14.71 -5.99
CA TYR A 281 -2.54 -13.83 -4.94
C TYR A 281 -4.06 -13.92 -4.86
N PHE A 282 -4.60 -13.95 -3.65
CA PHE A 282 -6.03 -14.02 -3.36
C PHE A 282 -6.44 -12.81 -2.53
N PHE A 283 -7.26 -11.91 -3.09
CA PHE A 283 -7.67 -10.67 -2.43
C PHE A 283 -9.20 -10.55 -2.35
N ASP A 284 -9.68 -10.23 -1.16
CA ASP A 284 -11.04 -9.76 -0.92
C ASP A 284 -11.04 -8.22 -1.03
N THR A 285 -11.83 -7.71 -1.95
CA THR A 285 -11.80 -6.30 -2.36
C THR A 285 -12.89 -5.43 -1.73
N ARG A 286 -13.65 -6.00 -0.78
CA ARG A 286 -14.68 -5.32 -0.01
C ARG A 286 -14.09 -4.37 1.02
N THR A 287 -14.98 -3.71 1.79
CA THR A 287 -14.54 -2.93 2.95
C THR A 287 -13.97 -3.84 4.05
N PRO A 288 -13.07 -3.31 4.91
CA PRO A 288 -12.55 -4.09 6.04
C PRO A 288 -13.64 -4.65 6.95
N GLU A 289 -14.70 -3.89 7.21
CA GLU A 289 -15.80 -4.27 8.08
C GLU A 289 -16.58 -5.48 7.51
N GLU A 290 -16.82 -5.49 6.19
CA GLU A 290 -17.47 -6.63 5.52
C GLU A 290 -16.58 -7.88 5.52
N TYR A 291 -15.27 -7.69 5.33
CA TYR A 291 -14.29 -8.78 5.41
C TYR A 291 -14.27 -9.40 6.83
N GLU A 292 -14.18 -8.57 7.86
CA GLU A 292 -14.16 -9.02 9.26
C GLU A 292 -15.42 -9.76 9.68
N ALA A 293 -16.58 -9.38 9.13
CA ALA A 293 -17.85 -10.05 9.37
C ALA A 293 -17.90 -11.47 8.80
N GLY A 294 -17.18 -11.73 7.71
CA GLY A 294 -17.05 -13.05 7.10
C GLY A 294 -16.33 -13.01 5.77
N HIS A 295 -15.34 -13.91 5.59
CA HIS A 295 -14.52 -13.99 4.36
C HIS A 295 -14.14 -15.44 3.99
N LEU A 296 -13.65 -15.61 2.78
CA LEU A 296 -13.12 -16.88 2.28
C LEU A 296 -11.76 -17.19 2.92
N PRO A 297 -11.51 -18.46 3.33
CA PRO A 297 -10.22 -18.88 3.84
C PRO A 297 -9.07 -18.57 2.86
N GLY A 298 -8.02 -17.93 3.41
CA GLY A 298 -6.81 -17.62 2.66
C GLY A 298 -6.91 -16.44 1.69
N PHE A 299 -8.02 -15.71 1.68
CA PHE A 299 -8.11 -14.41 0.99
C PHE A 299 -7.67 -13.29 1.94
N ARG A 300 -6.82 -12.39 1.42
CA ARG A 300 -6.35 -11.22 2.15
C ARG A 300 -7.29 -10.03 1.89
N SER A 301 -7.64 -9.29 2.95
CA SER A 301 -8.38 -8.04 2.81
C SER A 301 -7.52 -6.96 2.17
N VAL A 302 -7.91 -6.51 0.98
CA VAL A 302 -7.32 -5.36 0.30
C VAL A 302 -8.42 -4.63 -0.47
N PRO A 303 -9.01 -3.55 0.07
CA PRO A 303 -10.04 -2.80 -0.63
C PRO A 303 -9.65 -2.45 -2.06
N GLY A 304 -10.56 -2.65 -3.02
CA GLY A 304 -10.21 -2.67 -4.44
C GLY A 304 -9.57 -1.39 -4.97
N GLY A 305 -9.95 -0.21 -4.46
CA GLY A 305 -9.31 1.05 -4.82
C GLY A 305 -7.87 1.14 -4.35
N GLN A 306 -7.60 0.64 -3.14
CA GLN A 306 -6.26 0.54 -2.55
C GLN A 306 -5.40 -0.47 -3.33
N LEU A 307 -5.96 -1.62 -3.68
CA LEU A 307 -5.28 -2.64 -4.45
C LEU A 307 -4.74 -2.11 -5.78
N VAL A 308 -5.56 -1.37 -6.54
CA VAL A 308 -5.13 -0.78 -7.83
C VAL A 308 -4.02 0.26 -7.62
N GLN A 309 -4.11 1.05 -6.57
CA GLN A 309 -3.13 2.09 -6.29
C GLN A 309 -1.79 1.54 -5.81
N GLU A 310 -1.81 0.50 -4.99
CA GLU A 310 -0.65 -0.01 -4.24
C GLU A 310 -0.39 -1.49 -4.54
N THR A 311 -0.61 -1.94 -5.79
CA THR A 311 -0.52 -3.36 -6.17
C THR A 311 0.82 -3.96 -5.78
N GLU A 312 1.93 -3.27 -6.06
CA GLU A 312 3.29 -3.75 -5.79
C GLU A 312 3.60 -3.88 -4.29
N MET A 313 2.88 -3.14 -3.44
CA MET A 313 3.04 -3.22 -1.97
C MET A 313 2.48 -4.52 -1.39
N VAL A 314 1.50 -5.13 -2.07
CA VAL A 314 0.83 -6.36 -1.62
C VAL A 314 1.11 -7.56 -2.52
N ALA A 315 1.49 -7.33 -3.77
CA ALA A 315 1.76 -8.33 -4.80
C ALA A 315 3.03 -7.95 -5.60
N PRO A 316 4.24 -8.05 -5.00
CA PRO A 316 5.48 -7.64 -5.67
C PRO A 316 5.94 -8.58 -6.77
N VAL A 317 5.38 -9.78 -6.91
CA VAL A 317 5.77 -10.74 -7.96
C VAL A 317 5.08 -10.37 -9.27
N ARG A 318 5.79 -9.69 -10.17
CA ARG A 318 5.29 -9.47 -11.54
C ARG A 318 5.16 -10.80 -12.27
N GLY A 319 4.17 -10.93 -13.16
CA GLY A 319 3.87 -12.18 -13.86
C GLY A 319 2.99 -13.17 -13.08
N ALA A 320 2.75 -12.94 -11.81
CA ALA A 320 1.86 -13.75 -10.97
C ALA A 320 0.39 -13.68 -11.40
N ARG A 321 -0.40 -14.66 -10.97
CA ARG A 321 -1.86 -14.64 -11.05
C ARG A 321 -2.45 -13.86 -9.89
N VAL A 322 -3.49 -13.07 -10.17
CA VAL A 322 -4.26 -12.34 -9.14
C VAL A 322 -5.72 -12.76 -9.21
N VAL A 323 -6.29 -13.15 -8.08
CA VAL A 323 -7.70 -13.52 -7.96
C VAL A 323 -8.39 -12.56 -7.01
N LEU A 324 -9.44 -11.91 -7.49
CA LEU A 324 -10.25 -10.98 -6.71
C LEU A 324 -11.60 -11.58 -6.38
N VAL A 325 -12.10 -11.27 -5.19
CA VAL A 325 -13.44 -11.66 -4.76
C VAL A 325 -14.19 -10.47 -4.13
N ASP A 326 -15.47 -10.38 -4.44
CA ASP A 326 -16.47 -9.55 -3.77
C ASP A 326 -17.76 -10.37 -3.70
N PRO A 327 -17.98 -11.15 -2.62
CA PRO A 327 -19.14 -12.01 -2.47
C PRO A 327 -20.47 -11.26 -2.31
N SER A 328 -20.41 -9.96 -2.14
CA SER A 328 -21.58 -9.08 -2.05
C SER A 328 -21.68 -8.16 -3.27
N GLY A 329 -22.78 -7.46 -3.43
CA GLY A 329 -22.93 -6.43 -4.43
C GLY A 329 -22.75 -6.88 -5.89
N GLY A 330 -22.94 -8.17 -6.21
CA GLY A 330 -22.80 -8.68 -7.58
C GLY A 330 -21.36 -8.62 -8.11
N SER A 331 -20.37 -8.70 -7.24
CA SER A 331 -18.93 -8.64 -7.55
C SER A 331 -18.48 -7.31 -8.19
N VAL A 332 -19.18 -6.20 -7.94
CA VAL A 332 -18.85 -4.89 -8.53
C VAL A 332 -17.45 -4.45 -8.13
N ARG A 333 -17.13 -4.58 -6.84
CA ARG A 333 -15.85 -4.16 -6.25
C ARG A 333 -14.69 -5.11 -6.58
N ALA A 334 -14.96 -6.28 -7.14
CA ALA A 334 -13.95 -7.15 -7.73
C ALA A 334 -13.78 -6.88 -9.23
N ASN A 335 -14.88 -6.74 -9.99
CA ASN A 335 -14.84 -6.54 -11.43
C ASN A 335 -14.18 -5.23 -11.84
N MET A 336 -14.46 -4.12 -11.14
CA MET A 336 -13.89 -2.82 -11.50
C MET A 336 -12.37 -2.76 -11.26
N PRO A 337 -11.83 -3.11 -10.09
CA PRO A 337 -10.39 -3.20 -9.88
C PRO A 337 -9.73 -4.22 -10.82
N ALA A 338 -10.34 -5.39 -11.05
CA ALA A 338 -9.81 -6.38 -11.97
C ALA A 338 -9.63 -5.82 -13.39
N SER A 339 -10.59 -5.00 -13.87
CA SER A 339 -10.47 -4.34 -15.17
C SER A 339 -9.24 -3.43 -15.28
N TRP A 340 -8.88 -2.73 -14.21
CA TRP A 340 -7.69 -1.89 -14.16
C TRP A 340 -6.41 -2.72 -14.06
N LEU A 341 -6.39 -3.75 -13.22
CA LEU A 341 -5.24 -4.65 -13.11
C LEU A 341 -4.95 -5.38 -14.43
N ALA A 342 -5.98 -5.79 -15.18
CA ALA A 342 -5.83 -6.37 -16.51
C ALA A 342 -5.14 -5.39 -17.48
N GLN A 343 -5.55 -4.12 -17.45
CA GLN A 343 -4.94 -3.04 -18.25
C GLN A 343 -3.52 -2.71 -17.78
N MET A 344 -3.20 -2.95 -16.50
CA MET A 344 -1.85 -2.88 -15.93
C MET A 344 -1.04 -4.17 -16.15
N ALA A 345 -1.49 -5.02 -17.10
CA ALA A 345 -0.84 -6.26 -17.54
C ALA A 345 -0.71 -7.36 -16.49
N TRP A 346 -1.62 -7.41 -15.52
CA TRP A 346 -1.75 -8.55 -14.61
C TRP A 346 -2.59 -9.67 -15.22
N ASP A 347 -2.27 -10.92 -14.88
CA ASP A 347 -3.11 -12.10 -15.15
C ASP A 347 -4.17 -12.19 -14.05
N VAL A 348 -5.34 -11.57 -14.29
CA VAL A 348 -6.35 -11.34 -13.27
C VAL A 348 -7.62 -12.12 -13.51
N TYR A 349 -8.16 -12.63 -12.41
CA TYR A 349 -9.40 -13.40 -12.35
C TYR A 349 -10.35 -12.79 -11.31
N VAL A 350 -11.65 -12.90 -11.57
CA VAL A 350 -12.69 -12.64 -10.56
C VAL A 350 -13.34 -13.98 -10.21
N LEU A 351 -13.40 -14.28 -8.92
CA LEU A 351 -14.08 -15.47 -8.39
C LEU A 351 -15.59 -15.21 -8.37
N ASP A 352 -16.31 -16.00 -9.14
CA ASP A 352 -17.76 -15.96 -9.25
C ASP A 352 -18.44 -17.01 -8.33
N HIS A 353 -19.76 -16.84 -8.11
CA HIS A 353 -20.66 -17.80 -7.45
C HIS A 353 -20.30 -18.17 -5.99
N VAL A 354 -19.70 -17.24 -5.24
CA VAL A 354 -19.46 -17.42 -3.80
C VAL A 354 -20.77 -17.30 -3.04
N GLN A 355 -21.04 -18.30 -2.18
CA GLN A 355 -22.22 -18.32 -1.33
C GLN A 355 -21.89 -17.82 0.08
N PRO A 356 -22.86 -17.31 0.85
CA PRO A 356 -22.62 -16.90 2.24
C PRO A 356 -22.01 -18.00 3.13
N ALA A 357 -22.32 -19.28 2.85
CA ALA A 357 -21.77 -20.42 3.57
C ALA A 357 -20.26 -20.65 3.31
N ASP A 358 -19.74 -20.13 2.19
CA ASP A 358 -18.32 -20.23 1.86
C ASP A 358 -17.46 -19.26 2.70
N LEU A 359 -18.07 -18.21 3.28
CA LEU A 359 -17.40 -17.20 4.10
C LEU A 359 -17.19 -17.73 5.53
N SER A 360 -16.33 -18.72 5.67
CA SER A 360 -16.17 -19.50 6.90
C SER A 360 -15.18 -18.91 7.90
N GLU A 361 -14.39 -17.91 7.51
CA GLU A 361 -13.47 -17.20 8.40
C GLU A 361 -14.00 -15.81 8.76
N LYS A 362 -13.62 -15.32 9.96
CA LYS A 362 -14.02 -14.01 10.50
C LYS A 362 -12.83 -13.30 11.14
N GLY A 363 -12.96 -11.99 11.31
CA GLY A 363 -11.98 -11.14 11.97
C GLY A 363 -10.91 -10.61 11.01
N LEU A 364 -9.91 -9.96 11.58
CA LEU A 364 -8.83 -9.33 10.84
C LEU A 364 -7.97 -10.36 10.10
N TRP A 365 -7.52 -9.99 8.91
CA TRP A 365 -6.50 -10.77 8.21
C TRP A 365 -5.20 -10.81 9.02
N LYS A 366 -4.63 -12.00 9.15
CA LYS A 366 -3.35 -12.21 9.82
C LYS A 366 -2.29 -12.58 8.80
N ALA A 367 -1.21 -11.78 8.78
CA ALA A 367 -0.07 -12.08 7.91
C ALA A 367 0.57 -13.42 8.35
N PRO A 368 0.91 -14.30 7.40
CA PRO A 368 1.72 -15.46 7.72
C PRO A 368 3.12 -15.02 8.14
N LEU A 369 3.58 -15.55 9.28
CA LEU A 369 4.89 -15.23 9.87
C LEU A 369 5.76 -16.47 9.98
N PRO A 370 7.08 -16.32 9.92
CA PRO A 370 8.00 -17.39 10.33
C PRO A 370 7.92 -17.63 11.84
N SER A 371 8.48 -18.75 12.29
CA SER A 371 8.59 -19.03 13.73
C SER A 371 9.36 -17.91 14.43
N LEU A 372 8.81 -17.42 15.53
CA LEU A 372 9.48 -16.40 16.34
C LEU A 372 10.72 -17.00 17.05
N PRO A 373 11.79 -16.22 17.21
CA PRO A 373 12.90 -16.61 18.09
C PRO A 373 12.41 -16.88 19.52
N GLN A 374 13.05 -17.83 20.20
CA GLN A 374 12.84 -18.01 21.64
C GLN A 374 13.57 -16.91 22.41
N LEU A 375 12.82 -16.11 23.16
CA LEU A 375 13.30 -14.91 23.82
C LEU A 375 12.73 -14.81 25.23
N GLU A 376 13.42 -14.09 26.08
CA GLU A 376 12.87 -13.64 27.34
C GLU A 376 11.87 -12.50 27.09
N THR A 377 10.65 -12.68 27.58
CA THR A 377 9.58 -11.71 27.44
C THR A 377 9.16 -11.19 28.81
N VAL A 378 8.64 -9.97 28.84
CA VAL A 378 8.21 -9.28 30.05
C VAL A 378 6.89 -8.54 29.79
N ASP A 379 5.97 -8.56 30.76
CA ASP A 379 4.68 -7.88 30.65
C ASP A 379 4.79 -6.36 30.81
N ALA A 380 3.79 -5.63 30.31
CA ALA A 380 3.77 -4.17 30.27
C ALA A 380 3.79 -3.52 31.68
N VAL A 381 3.16 -4.14 32.67
CA VAL A 381 3.10 -3.61 34.05
C VAL A 381 4.48 -3.68 34.70
N THR A 382 5.15 -4.81 34.52
CA THR A 382 6.53 -5.01 35.00
C THR A 382 7.49 -4.02 34.33
N VAL A 383 7.40 -3.83 33.01
CA VAL A 383 8.21 -2.83 32.29
C VAL A 383 7.93 -1.42 32.80
N SER A 384 6.66 -1.06 33.00
CA SER A 384 6.29 0.25 33.55
C SER A 384 6.88 0.47 34.95
N HIS A 385 6.91 -0.58 35.76
CA HIS A 385 7.56 -0.51 37.06
C HIS A 385 9.08 -0.27 36.93
N TRP A 386 9.76 -1.05 36.09
CA TRP A 386 11.21 -0.89 35.86
C TRP A 386 11.56 0.53 35.38
N LEU A 387 10.88 1.03 34.36
CA LEU A 387 11.14 2.38 33.81
C LEU A 387 10.94 3.51 34.83
N LYS A 388 10.10 3.30 35.88
CA LYS A 388 9.87 4.28 36.95
C LYS A 388 10.86 4.16 38.10
N THR A 389 11.42 2.99 38.36
CA THR A 389 12.21 2.70 39.58
C THR A 389 13.67 2.37 39.31
N ASP A 390 14.03 2.05 38.07
CA ASP A 390 15.37 1.64 37.66
C ASP A 390 15.88 2.51 36.51
N SER A 391 16.80 3.41 36.82
CA SER A 391 17.43 4.30 35.83
C SER A 391 18.37 3.57 34.86
N ASN A 392 18.68 2.29 35.09
CA ASN A 392 19.51 1.44 34.24
C ASN A 392 18.67 0.56 33.29
N THR A 393 17.40 0.92 33.08
CA THR A 393 16.50 0.28 32.12
C THR A 393 16.00 1.29 31.09
N ILE A 394 16.12 0.98 29.80
CA ILE A 394 15.62 1.81 28.68
C ILE A 394 14.76 0.95 27.76
N ALA A 395 13.61 1.52 27.32
CA ALA A 395 12.79 0.94 26.25
C ALA A 395 13.25 1.45 24.87
N ILE A 396 13.24 0.55 23.87
CA ILE A 396 13.58 0.89 22.48
C ILE A 396 12.43 0.44 21.58
N ASP A 397 11.89 1.37 20.82
CA ASP A 397 10.74 1.16 19.94
C ASP A 397 11.19 1.05 18.48
N PHE A 398 10.91 -0.10 17.87
CA PHE A 398 11.16 -0.42 16.45
C PHE A 398 9.93 -0.27 15.57
N SER A 399 8.86 0.34 16.04
CA SER A 399 7.70 0.71 15.23
C SER A 399 8.10 1.66 14.11
N THR A 400 7.19 1.91 13.16
CA THR A 400 7.40 2.98 12.20
C THR A 400 7.49 4.33 12.93
N HIS A 401 8.32 5.25 12.41
CA HIS A 401 8.44 6.60 12.98
C HIS A 401 7.09 7.29 13.15
N ALA A 402 6.18 7.09 12.20
CA ALA A 402 4.82 7.67 12.29
C ALA A 402 4.03 7.13 13.49
N ASN A 403 4.13 5.83 13.78
CA ASN A 403 3.50 5.23 14.96
C ASN A 403 4.15 5.72 16.25
N TYR A 404 5.48 5.78 16.28
CA TYR A 404 6.24 6.30 17.42
C TYR A 404 5.82 7.73 17.78
N VAL A 405 5.78 8.63 16.81
CA VAL A 405 5.38 10.04 17.02
C VAL A 405 3.92 10.18 17.48
N LYS A 406 3.05 9.28 17.02
CA LYS A 406 1.64 9.25 17.42
C LYS A 406 1.45 8.87 18.89
N GLY A 407 2.29 7.95 19.38
CA GLY A 407 2.29 7.54 20.78
C GLY A 407 3.24 6.37 21.02
N HIS A 408 4.14 6.54 21.99
CA HIS A 408 5.16 5.56 22.39
C HIS A 408 5.27 5.47 23.91
N ILE A 409 5.99 4.48 24.41
CA ILE A 409 6.31 4.33 25.84
C ILE A 409 7.12 5.54 26.30
N PRO A 410 6.73 6.23 27.40
CA PRO A 410 7.44 7.41 27.86
C PRO A 410 8.95 7.17 28.07
N GLY A 411 9.77 8.04 27.50
CA GLY A 411 11.24 7.96 27.56
C GLY A 411 11.86 6.88 26.67
N SER A 412 11.09 6.16 25.86
CA SER A 412 11.63 5.19 24.92
C SER A 412 12.38 5.86 23.76
N TRP A 413 13.32 5.13 23.18
CA TRP A 413 14.13 5.55 22.04
C TRP A 413 13.58 4.94 20.76
N TYR A 414 13.36 5.75 19.74
CA TYR A 414 13.06 5.25 18.39
C TYR A 414 14.33 4.73 17.72
N ALA A 415 14.30 3.52 17.18
CA ALA A 415 15.39 2.95 16.41
C ALA A 415 14.87 2.23 15.16
N LEU A 416 15.63 2.35 14.06
CA LEU A 416 15.37 1.66 12.81
C LEU A 416 16.26 0.44 12.69
N ARG A 417 15.70 -0.75 12.49
CA ARG A 417 16.44 -2.02 12.45
C ARG A 417 17.55 -2.04 11.40
N SER A 418 17.33 -1.43 10.22
CA SER A 418 18.36 -1.32 9.17
C SER A 418 19.53 -0.42 9.56
N LYS A 419 19.40 0.36 10.63
CA LYS A 419 20.42 1.27 11.19
C LYS A 419 20.81 0.91 12.63
N LEU A 420 20.72 -0.38 12.98
CA LEU A 420 20.84 -0.82 14.35
C LEU A 420 22.21 -0.47 14.98
N THR A 421 23.30 -0.65 14.23
CA THR A 421 24.66 -0.35 14.70
C THR A 421 24.85 1.14 15.00
N GLU A 422 24.33 2.02 14.15
CA GLU A 422 24.38 3.46 14.37
C GLU A 422 23.43 3.91 15.49
N ALA A 423 22.29 3.21 15.63
CA ALA A 423 21.30 3.53 16.66
C ALA A 423 21.83 3.22 18.06
N ILE A 424 22.40 2.04 18.27
CA ILE A 424 22.90 1.64 19.59
C ILE A 424 24.03 2.54 20.08
N ALA A 425 24.82 3.12 19.17
CA ALA A 425 25.88 4.07 19.54
C ALA A 425 25.34 5.42 20.07
N LYS A 426 24.07 5.74 19.83
CA LYS A 426 23.41 6.97 20.30
C LYS A 426 22.57 6.75 21.55
N ILE A 427 22.11 5.52 21.78
CA ILE A 427 21.30 5.17 22.94
C ILE A 427 22.21 5.07 24.17
N PRO A 428 21.82 5.61 25.33
CA PRO A 428 22.60 5.48 26.55
C PRO A 428 22.88 4.01 26.89
N GLN A 429 24.10 3.74 27.39
CA GLN A 429 24.45 2.41 27.89
C GLN A 429 23.80 2.18 29.26
N VAL A 430 23.11 1.07 29.39
CA VAL A 430 22.36 0.65 30.58
C VAL A 430 22.54 -0.85 30.81
N ASP A 431 22.07 -1.35 31.94
CA ASP A 431 22.16 -2.78 32.27
C ASP A 431 21.05 -3.60 31.57
N ARG A 432 19.92 -2.95 31.20
CA ARG A 432 18.78 -3.61 30.56
C ARG A 432 18.14 -2.78 29.44
N TYR A 433 17.88 -3.43 28.31
CA TYR A 433 17.08 -2.89 27.21
C TYR A 433 15.80 -3.69 27.05
N VAL A 434 14.66 -2.98 26.99
CA VAL A 434 13.34 -3.54 26.67
C VAL A 434 12.99 -3.18 25.23
N LEU A 435 12.90 -4.16 24.36
CA LEU A 435 12.55 -3.94 22.96
C LEU A 435 11.04 -4.04 22.77
N THR A 436 10.49 -3.08 22.05
CA THR A 436 9.07 -3.06 21.69
C THR A 436 8.85 -2.64 20.24
N SER A 437 7.67 -2.92 19.70
CA SER A 437 7.29 -2.52 18.34
C SER A 437 5.79 -2.67 18.08
N THR A 438 5.36 -2.12 16.95
CA THR A 438 4.09 -2.39 16.28
C THR A 438 4.40 -2.76 14.81
N PRO A 439 4.15 -4.01 14.36
CA PRO A 439 3.62 -5.15 15.13
C PRO A 439 4.62 -5.70 16.16
N ALA A 440 4.12 -6.38 17.19
CA ALA A 440 4.94 -6.87 18.31
C ALA A 440 6.05 -7.83 17.87
N GLU A 441 5.80 -8.64 16.87
CA GLU A 441 6.71 -9.66 16.33
C GLU A 441 8.01 -9.07 15.77
N LEU A 442 7.99 -7.80 15.33
CA LEU A 442 9.20 -7.17 14.79
C LEU A 442 10.30 -7.07 15.84
N SER A 443 10.00 -6.67 17.08
CA SER A 443 10.98 -6.60 18.15
C SER A 443 11.57 -7.97 18.49
N ALA A 444 10.80 -9.05 18.34
CA ALA A 444 11.30 -10.41 18.51
C ALA A 444 12.37 -10.78 17.47
N PHE A 445 12.20 -10.38 16.22
CA PHE A 445 13.22 -10.61 15.18
C PHE A 445 14.44 -9.69 15.33
N VAL A 446 14.27 -8.51 15.94
CA VAL A 446 15.39 -7.59 16.22
C VAL A 446 16.25 -8.05 17.40
N ALA A 447 15.65 -8.68 18.41
CA ALA A 447 16.31 -8.96 19.68
C ALA A 447 17.64 -9.74 19.57
N PRO A 448 17.77 -10.81 18.76
CA PRO A 448 19.05 -11.50 18.59
C PRO A 448 20.15 -10.62 17.99
N GLU A 449 19.78 -9.75 17.02
CA GLU A 449 20.72 -8.81 16.39
C GLU A 449 21.14 -7.72 17.38
N PHE A 450 20.21 -7.22 18.18
CA PHE A 450 20.48 -6.23 19.21
C PHE A 450 21.36 -6.81 20.33
N GLN A 451 21.07 -8.04 20.80
CA GLN A 451 21.87 -8.73 21.82
C GLN A 451 23.32 -8.94 21.36
N ALA A 452 23.56 -9.16 20.08
CA ALA A 452 24.90 -9.32 19.54
C ALA A 452 25.74 -8.02 19.61
N LEU A 453 25.13 -6.87 19.81
CA LEU A 453 25.77 -5.55 19.87
C LEU A 453 25.97 -5.02 21.29
N THR A 454 25.47 -5.72 22.32
CA THR A 454 25.56 -5.29 23.72
C THR A 454 25.80 -6.44 24.69
N GLN A 455 26.39 -6.12 25.85
CA GLN A 455 26.50 -7.06 26.98
C GLN A 455 25.34 -6.90 27.98
N ALA A 456 24.47 -5.91 27.79
CA ALA A 456 23.31 -5.68 28.64
C ALA A 456 22.26 -6.79 28.44
N GLU A 457 21.41 -6.96 29.43
CA GLU A 457 20.22 -7.81 29.31
C GLU A 457 19.27 -7.24 28.24
N VAL A 458 18.80 -8.09 27.33
CA VAL A 458 17.83 -7.71 26.27
C VAL A 458 16.58 -8.55 26.45
N VAL A 459 15.46 -7.89 26.72
CA VAL A 459 14.14 -8.51 26.86
C VAL A 459 13.16 -7.90 25.87
N VAL A 460 12.11 -8.62 25.54
CA VAL A 460 11.05 -8.15 24.60
C VAL A 460 9.76 -7.94 25.37
N LEU A 461 9.13 -6.77 25.15
CA LEU A 461 7.79 -6.51 25.69
C LEU A 461 6.77 -7.43 25.04
N GLU A 462 6.17 -8.32 25.85
CA GLU A 462 5.14 -9.25 25.41
C GLU A 462 3.93 -8.47 24.82
N GLY A 463 3.55 -8.81 23.58
CA GLY A 463 2.47 -8.12 22.87
C GLY A 463 2.81 -6.69 22.39
N GLY A 464 4.06 -6.23 22.58
CA GLY A 464 4.56 -4.96 22.04
C GLY A 464 3.77 -3.73 22.53
N ASN A 465 3.76 -2.67 21.72
CA ASN A 465 3.05 -1.43 22.07
C ASN A 465 1.53 -1.63 22.27
N ALA A 466 0.94 -2.64 21.63
CA ALA A 466 -0.48 -2.93 21.82
C ALA A 466 -0.79 -3.40 23.26
N ALA A 467 0.10 -4.21 23.86
CA ALA A 467 -0.06 -4.65 25.25
C ALA A 467 0.12 -3.49 26.24
N TRP A 468 1.02 -2.55 25.96
CA TRP A 468 1.17 -1.33 26.75
C TRP A 468 -0.10 -0.49 26.78
N VAL A 469 -0.72 -0.28 25.62
CA VAL A 469 -2.00 0.43 25.49
C VAL A 469 -3.14 -0.33 26.17
N ALA A 470 -3.19 -1.66 26.00
CA ALA A 470 -4.22 -2.49 26.65
C ALA A 470 -4.12 -2.50 28.18
N ALA A 471 -2.94 -2.26 28.74
CA ALA A 471 -2.72 -2.08 30.18
C ALA A 471 -3.05 -0.66 30.66
N GLU A 472 -3.62 0.19 29.80
CA GLU A 472 -4.01 1.59 30.09
C GLU A 472 -2.86 2.45 30.66
N LEU A 473 -1.61 2.18 30.22
CA LEU A 473 -0.43 2.92 30.62
C LEU A 473 -0.25 4.19 29.78
N ASP A 474 0.38 5.20 30.39
CA ASP A 474 0.61 6.49 29.74
C ASP A 474 1.44 6.37 28.46
N LEU A 475 1.16 7.22 27.48
CA LEU A 475 1.91 7.38 26.24
C LEU A 475 2.53 8.77 26.13
N GLU A 476 3.77 8.82 25.70
CA GLU A 476 4.42 10.05 25.23
C GLU A 476 4.13 10.25 23.75
N LYS A 477 4.04 11.51 23.29
CA LYS A 477 3.81 11.87 21.88
C LYS A 477 4.91 12.81 21.39
N GLY A 478 5.19 12.72 20.09
CA GLY A 478 6.18 13.58 19.45
C GLY A 478 7.48 12.85 19.12
N PRO A 479 8.42 13.53 18.45
CA PRO A 479 9.66 12.93 17.95
C PRO A 479 10.81 13.03 18.98
N SER A 480 10.57 12.64 20.24
CA SER A 480 11.61 12.59 21.27
C SER A 480 12.53 11.38 21.09
N HIS A 481 13.78 11.45 21.57
CA HIS A 481 14.73 10.34 21.65
C HIS A 481 14.89 9.53 20.33
N LEU A 482 15.26 10.21 19.24
CA LEU A 482 15.49 9.56 17.96
C LEU A 482 16.94 9.06 17.82
N ALA A 483 17.15 7.74 17.91
CA ALA A 483 18.44 7.10 17.64
C ALA A 483 18.69 6.92 16.14
N SER A 484 17.63 6.82 15.34
CA SER A 484 17.69 6.71 13.88
C SER A 484 16.94 7.86 13.20
N PRO A 485 17.37 8.26 11.99
CA PRO A 485 16.56 9.14 11.17
C PRO A 485 15.27 8.43 10.69
N PRO A 486 14.18 9.18 10.40
CA PRO A 486 12.88 8.62 9.97
C PRO A 486 12.89 8.22 8.48
N LEU A 487 13.70 7.23 8.12
CA LEU A 487 13.85 6.76 6.72
C LEU A 487 12.79 5.74 6.31
N ASP A 488 12.05 5.20 7.27
CA ASP A 488 11.03 4.16 7.08
C ASP A 488 9.76 4.67 6.41
N ARG A 489 9.66 5.99 6.18
CA ARG A 489 8.52 6.60 5.52
C ARG A 489 8.92 7.82 4.68
N TYR A 490 8.45 7.83 3.45
CA TYR A 490 8.44 9.00 2.59
C TYR A 490 7.14 9.80 2.83
N LYS A 491 7.27 11.05 3.27
CA LYS A 491 6.12 11.96 3.40
C LYS A 491 5.73 12.50 2.03
N ARG A 492 4.55 12.11 1.54
CA ARG A 492 4.05 12.54 0.23
C ARG A 492 3.69 14.03 0.26
N PRO A 493 3.84 14.76 -0.86
CA PRO A 493 3.50 16.19 -0.94
C PRO A 493 2.01 16.52 -0.76
N TYR A 494 1.17 15.52 -0.64
CA TYR A 494 -0.28 15.67 -0.42
C TYR A 494 -0.74 15.16 0.96
N GLU A 495 0.19 14.82 1.85
CA GLU A 495 -0.14 14.33 3.19
C GLU A 495 -0.19 15.45 4.23
N GLY A 496 -1.32 15.50 4.96
CA GLY A 496 -1.53 16.49 6.02
C GLY A 496 -1.85 17.88 5.50
N THR A 497 -1.96 18.84 6.42
CA THR A 497 -2.47 20.19 6.16
C THR A 497 -1.39 21.27 6.13
N SER A 498 -0.11 20.88 6.19
CA SER A 498 1.03 21.81 6.31
C SER A 498 2.14 21.47 5.30
N VAL A 499 1.77 21.27 4.03
CA VAL A 499 2.73 21.02 2.96
C VAL A 499 3.03 22.33 2.23
N ASP A 500 4.30 22.55 1.88
CA ASP A 500 4.74 23.71 1.10
C ASP A 500 4.07 23.68 -0.30
N PRO A 501 3.40 24.78 -0.71
CA PRO A 501 2.85 24.91 -2.06
C PRO A 501 3.85 24.61 -3.17
N ALA A 502 5.13 24.96 -3.01
CA ALA A 502 6.16 24.65 -3.98
C ALA A 502 6.38 23.13 -4.14
N ALA A 503 6.33 22.36 -3.05
CA ALA A 503 6.42 20.90 -3.09
C ALA A 503 5.18 20.27 -3.75
N MET A 504 3.99 20.84 -3.52
CA MET A 504 2.75 20.42 -4.19
C MET A 504 2.84 20.63 -5.70
N GLN A 505 3.31 21.80 -6.14
CA GLN A 505 3.47 22.10 -7.58
C GLN A 505 4.51 21.20 -8.22
N ALA A 506 5.66 21.02 -7.59
CA ALA A 506 6.73 20.14 -8.08
C ALA A 506 6.26 18.69 -8.24
N TYR A 507 5.38 18.23 -7.35
CA TYR A 507 4.77 16.90 -7.46
C TYR A 507 3.85 16.79 -8.70
N LEU A 508 3.00 17.78 -8.94
CA LEU A 508 2.16 17.81 -10.14
C LEU A 508 2.98 17.86 -11.44
N ASP A 509 4.01 18.70 -11.47
CA ASP A 509 4.92 18.82 -12.62
C ASP A 509 5.61 17.49 -12.92
N TRP A 510 5.99 16.75 -11.88
CA TRP A 510 6.57 15.43 -12.02
C TRP A 510 5.55 14.40 -12.57
N GLU A 511 4.30 14.39 -12.09
CA GLU A 511 3.25 13.47 -12.58
C GLU A 511 3.06 13.63 -14.11
N PHE A 512 3.08 14.84 -14.65
CA PHE A 512 2.94 15.10 -16.10
C PHE A 512 4.06 14.47 -16.95
N GLY A 513 5.24 14.24 -16.40
CA GLY A 513 6.37 13.59 -17.07
C GLY A 513 6.29 12.06 -17.15
N LEU A 514 5.35 11.43 -16.41
CA LEU A 514 5.35 9.98 -16.21
C LEU A 514 5.04 9.18 -17.47
N VAL A 515 4.23 9.68 -18.40
CA VAL A 515 3.93 8.98 -19.67
C VAL A 515 5.18 8.85 -20.54
N GLU A 516 5.97 9.91 -20.65
CA GLU A 516 7.22 9.87 -21.39
C GLU A 516 8.22 8.92 -20.74
N GLN A 517 8.34 8.98 -19.41
CA GLN A 517 9.22 8.14 -18.62
C GLN A 517 8.84 6.66 -18.72
N LEU A 518 7.53 6.35 -18.67
CA LEU A 518 6.99 5.01 -18.88
C LEU A 518 7.36 4.46 -20.28
N GLY A 519 7.31 5.32 -21.31
CA GLY A 519 7.72 4.96 -22.67
C GLY A 519 9.22 4.65 -22.78
N LYS A 520 10.09 5.37 -22.03
CA LYS A 520 11.53 5.10 -21.96
C LYS A 520 11.83 3.77 -21.26
N ASP A 521 11.13 3.48 -20.17
CA ASP A 521 11.26 2.20 -19.47
C ASP A 521 10.87 1.01 -20.36
N GLY A 522 9.70 1.05 -20.98
CA GLY A 522 9.23 0.09 -21.98
C GLY A 522 8.99 -1.35 -21.49
N THR A 523 8.99 -1.60 -20.17
CA THR A 523 8.77 -2.96 -19.61
C THR A 523 7.33 -3.20 -19.14
N HIS A 524 6.50 -2.17 -19.14
CA HIS A 524 5.23 -2.14 -18.38
C HIS A 524 4.08 -2.94 -19.01
N HIS A 525 4.02 -3.06 -20.34
CA HIS A 525 2.90 -3.69 -21.08
C HIS A 525 1.51 -3.11 -20.76
N PHE A 526 1.42 -1.91 -20.22
CA PHE A 526 0.14 -1.26 -19.94
C PHE A 526 -0.59 -0.94 -21.24
N TRP A 527 -1.90 -1.07 -21.19
CA TRP A 527 -2.79 -0.66 -22.27
C TRP A 527 -4.03 -0.02 -21.67
N VAL A 528 -4.83 0.65 -22.46
CA VAL A 528 -6.02 1.38 -22.00
C VAL A 528 -7.23 0.98 -22.82
N LEU A 529 -8.31 0.56 -22.10
CA LEU A 529 -9.60 0.15 -22.67
C LEU A 529 -10.31 1.30 -23.36
#